data_090d1488848e4210ea85b4c205cb3e0c
#
_entry.id   090d1488848e4210ea85b4c205cb3e0c
#
_cell.length_a   1.000
_cell.length_b   1.000
_cell.length_c   1.000
_cell.angle_alpha   90.00
_cell.angle_beta   90.00
_cell.angle_gamma   90.00
#
_symmetry.space_group_name_H-M   'P 1'
#
loop_
_entity.id
_entity.type
_entity.pdbx_description
1 polymer ?
#
loop_
_entity_poly.entity_id
_entity_poly.type
_entity_poly.pdbx_seq_one_letter_code
_entity_poly.pdbx_strand_id
1 'polypeptide(L)'
;MTWVGLLLLSTLGTSGQQASPKASGAGISPPESVGFSSERLKRLHAQMQNEVDTKQLAGVVTLLARHGKTVDFEAYGKKDLASGAPMTKDTIFRIFSMTKPVTGVAMMILYEEGKWRPGDPISQYIPEFAHLKVFKGVDASGKLLLEDPVHTPTMAELMMHTAGFTYGVFGDSPVDKMYQSQGVLESKSLQDMIDKLKNIPLLYQPGTRWVYSVSMDVQGYIVEKLSGQTLPDFMHDHIFGPLGMTDTGFSVPPEKQSRFATLYGENNKGELVPLPVGGLAGDYSKVPTMPSGGGGMVSTAQDYLRFAQMLLDGGALGGVRILSPATVELMSSNHLAPNLMTGEFSIGPEVIRPGMGWGYDCAVLWDPPLANEIVGKGTFFWLGAADTWFWDDPTNDLVFVGMTQRLLGAHQPNVEQLSRPPVYQALIKPRM
;
A
#
# COMPACT_ATOMS: atom_id res chain seq x y z
N MET A 1 2.84 72.52 24.40
CA MET A 1 3.13 72.63 22.98
C MET A 1 4.40 71.88 22.72
N THR A 2 4.31 70.68 22.22
CA THR A 2 5.42 69.97 21.50
C THR A 2 4.80 68.73 20.85
N TRP A 3 4.82 68.75 19.52
CA TRP A 3 4.35 67.67 18.66
C TRP A 3 5.43 66.60 18.60
N VAL A 4 5.05 65.32 18.78
CA VAL A 4 5.91 64.15 18.46
C VAL A 4 5.28 63.45 17.25
N GLY A 5 5.99 63.48 16.16
CA GLY A 5 5.63 62.81 14.90
C GLY A 5 5.90 61.32 15.00
N LEU A 6 4.90 60.49 14.64
CA LEU A 6 4.99 59.04 14.52
C LEU A 6 5.41 58.68 13.09
N LEU A 7 6.62 58.18 12.91
CA LEU A 7 7.10 57.61 11.65
C LEU A 7 6.57 56.17 11.54
N LEU A 8 5.69 55.95 10.58
CA LEU A 8 5.28 54.59 10.13
C LEU A 8 6.34 54.03 9.17
N LEU A 9 7.11 53.06 9.63
CA LEU A 9 7.92 52.21 8.76
C LEU A 9 7.08 51.08 8.17
N SER A 10 6.79 51.16 6.87
CA SER A 10 6.22 50.08 6.07
C SER A 10 7.33 49.08 5.74
N THR A 11 7.30 47.90 6.39
CA THR A 11 8.13 46.75 5.97
C THR A 11 7.46 46.07 4.80
N LEU A 12 8.01 46.19 3.61
CA LEU A 12 7.70 45.35 2.46
C LEU A 12 8.20 43.93 2.74
N GLY A 13 7.28 43.03 3.06
CA GLY A 13 7.56 41.61 3.12
C GLY A 13 7.78 41.06 1.73
N THR A 14 9.01 40.76 1.38
CA THR A 14 9.33 39.93 0.20
C THR A 14 8.92 38.51 0.49
N SER A 15 7.80 38.03 -0.13
CA SER A 15 7.44 36.63 -0.18
C SER A 15 8.53 35.88 -0.98
N GLY A 16 9.45 35.27 -0.26
CA GLY A 16 10.40 34.33 -0.83
C GLY A 16 9.63 33.12 -1.34
N GLN A 17 9.48 33.04 -2.65
CA GLN A 17 9.02 31.84 -3.33
C GLN A 17 10.08 30.75 -3.09
N GLN A 18 9.82 29.80 -2.19
CA GLN A 18 10.66 28.63 -2.01
C GLN A 18 10.63 27.83 -3.31
N ALA A 19 11.75 27.82 -4.01
CA ALA A 19 11.94 27.00 -5.19
C ALA A 19 11.77 25.54 -4.78
N SER A 20 10.80 24.85 -5.39
CA SER A 20 10.64 23.40 -5.28
C SER A 20 11.99 22.73 -5.55
N PRO A 21 12.42 21.76 -4.72
CA PRO A 21 13.67 21.06 -4.98
C PRO A 21 13.55 20.36 -6.34
N LYS A 22 14.41 20.74 -7.28
CA LYS A 22 14.55 20.04 -8.55
C LYS A 22 14.84 18.59 -8.21
N ALA A 23 13.96 17.68 -8.63
CA ALA A 23 14.21 16.24 -8.58
C ALA A 23 15.56 15.99 -9.27
N SER A 24 16.58 15.70 -8.49
CA SER A 24 17.82 15.19 -9.04
C SER A 24 17.47 13.84 -9.64
N GLY A 25 17.40 13.75 -10.96
CA GLY A 25 17.48 12.48 -11.68
C GLY A 25 18.87 11.92 -11.40
N ALA A 26 19.03 11.33 -10.22
CA ALA A 26 20.24 10.62 -9.88
C ALA A 26 20.35 9.46 -10.86
N GLY A 27 21.36 9.50 -11.75
CA GLY A 27 21.63 8.42 -12.69
C GLY A 27 21.80 7.09 -11.94
N ILE A 28 21.61 5.98 -12.63
CA ILE A 28 21.83 4.64 -12.07
C ILE A 28 23.29 4.54 -11.64
N SER A 29 23.51 4.25 -10.36
CA SER A 29 24.85 4.08 -9.78
C SER A 29 25.38 2.68 -10.12
N PRO A 30 26.71 2.51 -10.30
CA PRO A 30 27.28 1.18 -10.48
C PRO A 30 26.89 0.26 -9.29
N PRO A 31 26.36 -0.94 -9.51
CA PRO A 31 25.94 -1.87 -8.46
C PRO A 31 27.06 -2.17 -7.45
N GLU A 32 28.30 -2.26 -7.91
CA GLU A 32 29.49 -2.52 -7.09
C GLU A 32 29.75 -1.41 -6.05
N SER A 33 29.32 -0.17 -6.36
CA SER A 33 29.49 0.97 -5.45
C SER A 33 28.71 0.84 -4.14
N VAL A 34 27.71 -0.04 -4.11
CA VAL A 34 26.86 -0.34 -2.93
C VAL A 34 26.84 -1.81 -2.59
N GLY A 35 27.83 -2.58 -3.07
CA GLY A 35 28.04 -3.97 -2.68
C GLY A 35 27.18 -5.01 -3.42
N PHE A 36 26.58 -4.65 -4.54
CA PHE A 36 25.99 -5.59 -5.48
C PHE A 36 26.97 -6.00 -6.56
N SER A 37 26.75 -7.16 -7.19
CA SER A 37 27.46 -7.61 -8.37
C SER A 37 26.56 -7.41 -9.61
N SER A 38 27.01 -6.58 -10.54
CA SER A 38 26.32 -6.39 -11.83
C SER A 38 26.20 -7.70 -12.61
N GLU A 39 27.22 -8.56 -12.56
CA GLU A 39 27.18 -9.88 -13.22
C GLU A 39 26.09 -10.78 -12.61
N ARG A 40 25.90 -10.75 -11.29
CA ARG A 40 24.88 -11.54 -10.63
C ARG A 40 23.47 -10.97 -10.79
N LEU A 41 23.31 -9.64 -10.94
CA LEU A 41 22.02 -9.01 -11.25
C LEU A 41 21.45 -9.44 -12.61
N LYS A 42 22.28 -9.92 -13.53
CA LYS A 42 21.80 -10.53 -14.78
C LYS A 42 20.83 -11.69 -14.57
N ARG A 43 20.87 -12.36 -13.40
CA ARG A 43 19.90 -13.42 -13.07
C ARG A 43 18.51 -12.85 -12.81
N LEU A 44 18.42 -11.67 -12.16
CA LEU A 44 17.14 -10.95 -12.01
C LEU A 44 16.60 -10.55 -13.38
N HIS A 45 17.46 -9.99 -14.24
CA HIS A 45 17.07 -9.60 -15.61
C HIS A 45 16.58 -10.80 -16.42
N ALA A 46 17.32 -11.92 -16.39
CA ALA A 46 16.94 -13.14 -17.08
C ALA A 46 15.61 -13.72 -16.55
N GLN A 47 15.38 -13.69 -15.22
CA GLN A 47 14.12 -14.15 -14.64
C GLN A 47 12.95 -13.28 -15.10
N MET A 48 13.07 -11.95 -15.03
CA MET A 48 11.98 -11.04 -15.43
C MET A 48 11.71 -11.13 -16.94
N GLN A 49 12.74 -11.25 -17.77
CA GLN A 49 12.59 -11.46 -19.21
C GLN A 49 11.90 -12.80 -19.51
N ASN A 50 12.25 -13.87 -18.78
CA ASN A 50 11.61 -15.17 -18.93
C ASN A 50 10.09 -15.12 -18.65
N GLU A 51 9.65 -14.39 -17.63
CA GLU A 51 8.22 -14.22 -17.33
C GLU A 51 7.46 -13.56 -18.51
N VAL A 52 8.12 -12.65 -19.22
CA VAL A 52 7.57 -12.01 -20.43
C VAL A 52 7.62 -12.97 -21.63
N ASP A 53 8.75 -13.64 -21.87
CA ASP A 53 8.94 -14.53 -23.02
C ASP A 53 8.02 -15.76 -22.97
N THR A 54 7.76 -16.25 -21.77
CA THR A 54 6.80 -17.34 -21.50
C THR A 54 5.35 -16.87 -21.42
N LYS A 55 5.10 -15.57 -21.64
CA LYS A 55 3.77 -14.94 -21.62
C LYS A 55 3.06 -15.03 -20.26
N GLN A 56 3.81 -15.20 -19.19
CA GLN A 56 3.28 -15.11 -17.84
C GLN A 56 2.95 -13.65 -17.51
N LEU A 57 3.71 -12.70 -18.03
CA LEU A 57 3.49 -11.25 -17.90
C LEU A 57 3.43 -10.60 -19.29
N ALA A 58 2.58 -9.56 -19.43
CA ALA A 58 2.63 -8.69 -20.59
C ALA A 58 3.90 -7.84 -20.58
N GLY A 59 4.28 -7.37 -19.41
CA GLY A 59 5.51 -6.65 -19.15
C GLY A 59 5.66 -6.35 -17.67
N VAL A 60 6.87 -5.99 -17.26
CA VAL A 60 7.24 -5.69 -15.87
C VAL A 60 8.29 -4.58 -15.82
N VAL A 61 8.22 -3.78 -14.74
CA VAL A 61 9.26 -2.81 -14.38
C VAL A 61 9.81 -3.22 -13.03
N THR A 62 11.15 -3.28 -12.90
CA THR A 62 11.84 -3.52 -11.63
C THR A 62 12.79 -2.38 -11.31
N LEU A 63 12.85 -2.00 -10.03
CA LEU A 63 13.71 -0.97 -9.53
C LEU A 63 14.33 -1.41 -8.20
N LEU A 64 15.65 -1.38 -8.11
CA LEU A 64 16.44 -1.72 -6.94
C LEU A 64 17.26 -0.52 -6.48
N ALA A 65 17.15 -0.17 -5.21
CA ALA A 65 17.97 0.84 -4.58
C ALA A 65 18.65 0.29 -3.32
N ARG A 66 19.85 0.80 -3.01
CA ARG A 66 20.57 0.54 -1.77
C ARG A 66 21.35 1.77 -1.35
N HIS A 67 21.36 2.07 -0.03
CA HIS A 67 22.01 3.25 0.53
C HIS A 67 21.55 4.55 -0.18
N GLY A 68 20.24 4.65 -0.45
CA GLY A 68 19.63 5.78 -1.15
C GLY A 68 20.04 5.92 -2.62
N LYS A 69 20.72 4.93 -3.23
CA LYS A 69 21.17 4.97 -4.63
C LYS A 69 20.44 3.91 -5.45
N THR A 70 19.80 4.31 -6.53
CA THR A 70 19.28 3.38 -7.54
C THR A 70 20.47 2.70 -8.25
N VAL A 71 20.46 1.35 -8.27
CA VAL A 71 21.53 0.54 -8.85
C VAL A 71 21.06 -0.35 -9.99
N ASP A 72 19.76 -0.60 -10.06
CA ASP A 72 19.12 -1.33 -11.17
C ASP A 72 17.74 -0.74 -11.41
N PHE A 73 17.41 -0.50 -12.67
CA PHE A 73 16.09 -0.01 -13.05
C PHE A 73 15.81 -0.43 -14.48
N GLU A 74 14.94 -1.43 -14.65
CA GLU A 74 14.71 -2.06 -15.96
C GLU A 74 13.22 -2.19 -16.26
N ALA A 75 12.89 -2.25 -17.57
CA ALA A 75 11.54 -2.47 -18.08
C ALA A 75 11.56 -3.55 -19.16
N TYR A 76 10.65 -4.50 -19.07
CA TYR A 76 10.58 -5.66 -19.96
C TYR A 76 9.19 -5.76 -20.58
N GLY A 77 9.10 -6.23 -21.81
CA GLY A 77 7.84 -6.54 -22.47
C GLY A 77 7.02 -5.31 -22.89
N LYS A 78 5.70 -5.41 -22.73
CA LYS A 78 4.73 -4.44 -23.24
C LYS A 78 3.78 -3.99 -22.15
N LYS A 79 3.43 -2.70 -22.15
CA LYS A 79 2.35 -2.17 -21.29
C LYS A 79 0.96 -2.42 -21.89
N ASP A 80 0.90 -2.66 -23.20
CA ASP A 80 -0.32 -3.03 -23.92
C ASP A 80 0.01 -4.00 -25.06
N LEU A 81 -0.55 -5.21 -24.99
CA LEU A 81 -0.29 -6.27 -25.98
C LEU A 81 -0.98 -6.01 -27.31
N ALA A 82 -2.17 -5.38 -27.28
CA ALA A 82 -2.96 -5.16 -28.49
C ALA A 82 -2.33 -4.14 -29.42
N SER A 83 -1.86 -3.02 -28.89
CA SER A 83 -1.14 -1.99 -29.66
C SER A 83 0.34 -2.30 -29.85
N GLY A 84 0.89 -3.26 -29.07
CA GLY A 84 2.32 -3.53 -29.04
C GLY A 84 3.16 -2.46 -28.35
N ALA A 85 2.54 -1.51 -27.64
CA ALA A 85 3.21 -0.42 -26.93
C ALA A 85 4.22 -0.98 -25.90
N PRO A 86 5.49 -0.57 -25.92
CA PRO A 86 6.51 -1.11 -25.02
C PRO A 86 6.24 -0.71 -23.56
N MET A 87 6.61 -1.57 -22.63
CA MET A 87 6.77 -1.20 -21.23
C MET A 87 7.93 -0.20 -21.10
N THR A 88 7.75 0.85 -20.30
CA THR A 88 8.76 1.89 -20.08
C THR A 88 8.93 2.14 -18.58
N LYS A 89 10.08 2.67 -18.18
CA LYS A 89 10.42 2.95 -16.78
C LYS A 89 9.45 3.94 -16.12
N ASP A 90 8.78 4.76 -16.91
CA ASP A 90 7.79 5.76 -16.49
C ASP A 90 6.33 5.30 -16.67
N THR A 91 6.11 4.01 -16.96
CA THR A 91 4.77 3.44 -17.05
C THR A 91 4.03 3.60 -15.74
N ILE A 92 2.74 4.00 -15.82
CA ILE A 92 1.85 4.16 -14.67
C ILE A 92 1.06 2.87 -14.48
N PHE A 93 0.94 2.42 -13.24
CA PHE A 93 0.32 1.15 -12.87
C PHE A 93 -0.80 1.38 -11.85
N ARG A 94 -1.86 0.56 -11.90
CA ARG A 94 -2.75 0.38 -10.77
C ARG A 94 -1.98 -0.38 -9.69
N ILE A 95 -1.81 0.24 -8.52
CA ILE A 95 -1.01 -0.38 -7.46
C ILE A 95 -1.86 -1.18 -6.46
N PHE A 96 -3.19 -1.12 -6.59
CA PHE A 96 -4.12 -1.85 -5.71
C PHE A 96 -3.69 -1.78 -4.25
N SER A 97 -3.48 -2.91 -3.59
CA SER A 97 -3.21 -2.97 -2.16
C SER A 97 -1.87 -2.39 -1.73
N MET A 98 -0.96 -2.04 -2.64
CA MET A 98 0.17 -1.17 -2.30
C MET A 98 -0.27 0.26 -1.90
N THR A 99 -1.55 0.61 -2.07
CA THR A 99 -2.18 1.80 -1.48
C THR A 99 -2.15 1.78 0.05
N LYS A 100 -2.24 0.61 0.68
CA LYS A 100 -2.39 0.45 2.13
C LYS A 100 -1.27 1.08 2.97
N PRO A 101 0.02 0.83 2.69
CA PRO A 101 1.08 1.51 3.43
C PRO A 101 1.03 3.03 3.31
N VAL A 102 0.54 3.56 2.16
CA VAL A 102 0.38 5.01 1.96
C VAL A 102 -0.76 5.55 2.83
N THR A 103 -1.87 4.81 2.92
CA THR A 103 -2.98 5.13 3.84
C THR A 103 -2.51 5.06 5.30
N GLY A 104 -1.69 4.06 5.63
CA GLY A 104 -1.04 3.96 6.93
C GLY A 104 -0.21 5.20 7.27
N VAL A 105 0.61 5.69 6.34
CA VAL A 105 1.36 6.94 6.54
C VAL A 105 0.43 8.13 6.77
N ALA A 106 -0.67 8.24 6.02
CA ALA A 106 -1.67 9.31 6.24
C ALA A 106 -2.26 9.23 7.65
N MET A 107 -2.58 8.03 8.14
CA MET A 107 -3.03 7.82 9.52
C MET A 107 -1.93 8.19 10.53
N MET A 108 -0.67 7.83 10.27
CA MET A 108 0.45 8.12 11.19
C MET A 108 0.79 9.60 11.25
N ILE A 109 0.58 10.38 10.18
CA ILE A 109 0.66 11.85 10.22
C ILE A 109 -0.36 12.39 11.24
N LEU A 110 -1.61 11.96 11.16
CA LEU A 110 -2.67 12.36 12.10
C LEU A 110 -2.40 11.85 13.53
N TYR A 111 -1.72 10.72 13.69
CA TYR A 111 -1.24 10.24 14.98
C TYR A 111 -0.19 11.18 15.59
N GLU A 112 0.81 11.60 14.83
CA GLU A 112 1.81 12.58 15.28
C GLU A 112 1.18 13.94 15.64
N GLU A 113 0.10 14.31 14.97
CA GLU A 113 -0.70 15.49 15.31
C GLU A 113 -1.55 15.30 16.58
N GLY A 114 -1.53 14.11 17.21
CA GLY A 114 -2.30 13.81 18.42
C GLY A 114 -3.80 13.65 18.20
N LYS A 115 -4.25 13.44 16.96
CA LYS A 115 -5.67 13.37 16.60
C LYS A 115 -6.32 12.02 16.90
N TRP A 116 -5.54 10.96 17.09
CA TRP A 116 -6.00 9.65 17.52
C TRP A 116 -4.92 8.89 18.29
N ARG A 117 -5.33 7.83 18.98
CA ARG A 117 -4.45 6.95 19.75
C ARG A 117 -4.75 5.48 19.43
N PRO A 118 -3.76 4.57 19.50
CA PRO A 118 -3.95 3.14 19.20
C PRO A 118 -5.07 2.47 20.01
N GLY A 119 -5.23 2.84 21.29
CA GLY A 119 -6.26 2.27 22.17
C GLY A 119 -7.63 2.92 22.05
N ASP A 120 -7.80 3.97 21.27
CA ASP A 120 -9.10 4.61 21.11
C ASP A 120 -10.09 3.68 20.39
N PRO A 121 -11.35 3.60 20.84
CA PRO A 121 -12.37 2.85 20.10
C PRO A 121 -12.69 3.56 18.78
N ILE A 122 -12.81 2.80 17.69
CA ILE A 122 -13.14 3.38 16.36
C ILE A 122 -14.47 4.15 16.37
N SER A 123 -15.40 3.82 17.26
CA SER A 123 -16.67 4.52 17.43
C SER A 123 -16.52 5.96 17.93
N GLN A 124 -15.36 6.33 18.49
CA GLN A 124 -15.06 7.73 18.82
C GLN A 124 -14.97 8.61 17.57
N TYR A 125 -14.51 8.03 16.45
CA TYR A 125 -14.32 8.72 15.18
C TYR A 125 -15.43 8.42 14.16
N ILE A 126 -16.10 7.27 14.34
CA ILE A 126 -17.23 6.79 13.53
C ILE A 126 -18.35 6.39 14.47
N PRO A 127 -19.20 7.36 14.94
CA PRO A 127 -20.28 7.06 15.88
C PRO A 127 -21.25 5.99 15.40
N GLU A 128 -21.38 5.80 14.09
CA GLU A 128 -22.17 4.75 13.45
C GLU A 128 -21.75 3.33 13.88
N PHE A 129 -20.52 3.17 14.34
CA PHE A 129 -19.96 1.89 14.78
C PHE A 129 -20.11 1.62 16.29
N ALA A 130 -20.85 2.46 17.01
CA ALA A 130 -21.06 2.29 18.46
C ALA A 130 -21.84 1.02 18.83
N HIS A 131 -22.60 0.45 17.89
CA HIS A 131 -23.50 -0.68 18.15
C HIS A 131 -23.25 -1.87 17.21
N LEU A 132 -22.04 -2.02 16.69
CA LEU A 132 -21.66 -3.18 15.91
C LEU A 132 -21.91 -4.47 16.70
N LYS A 133 -22.35 -5.52 16.00
CA LYS A 133 -22.50 -6.88 16.53
C LYS A 133 -21.43 -7.77 15.94
N VAL A 134 -21.24 -8.94 16.51
CA VAL A 134 -20.32 -9.96 16.03
C VAL A 134 -21.12 -11.18 15.61
N PHE A 135 -20.76 -11.75 14.47
CA PHE A 135 -21.33 -12.99 13.97
C PHE A 135 -20.90 -14.17 14.86
N LYS A 136 -21.87 -14.93 15.36
CA LYS A 136 -21.65 -16.11 16.21
C LYS A 136 -21.94 -17.43 15.49
N GLY A 137 -22.75 -17.38 14.44
CA GLY A 137 -23.19 -18.55 13.73
C GLY A 137 -24.58 -18.38 13.10
N VAL A 138 -25.17 -19.47 12.68
CA VAL A 138 -26.54 -19.52 12.17
C VAL A 138 -27.36 -20.57 12.97
N ASP A 139 -28.64 -20.27 13.19
CA ASP A 139 -29.54 -21.23 13.80
C ASP A 139 -30.06 -22.29 12.79
N ALA A 140 -30.86 -23.23 13.26
CA ALA A 140 -31.42 -24.30 12.41
C ALA A 140 -32.31 -23.78 11.27
N SER A 141 -32.81 -22.56 11.33
CA SER A 141 -33.58 -21.88 10.27
C SER A 141 -32.73 -21.12 9.29
N GLY A 142 -31.39 -21.01 9.50
CA GLY A 142 -30.46 -20.21 8.72
C GLY A 142 -30.39 -18.72 9.13
N LYS A 143 -31.06 -18.33 10.25
CA LYS A 143 -31.00 -16.97 10.77
C LYS A 143 -29.66 -16.74 11.47
N LEU A 144 -29.07 -15.54 11.28
CA LEU A 144 -27.84 -15.15 11.93
C LEU A 144 -28.02 -15.07 13.45
N LEU A 145 -27.10 -15.73 14.17
CA LEU A 145 -26.90 -15.53 15.59
C LEU A 145 -25.82 -14.49 15.78
N LEU A 146 -26.12 -13.46 16.56
CA LEU A 146 -25.25 -12.33 16.84
C LEU A 146 -24.98 -12.24 18.33
N GLU A 147 -23.81 -11.72 18.66
CA GLU A 147 -23.46 -11.36 20.05
C GLU A 147 -22.84 -9.96 20.11
N ASP A 148 -22.67 -9.46 21.32
CA ASP A 148 -21.95 -8.20 21.50
C ASP A 148 -20.44 -8.42 21.33
N PRO A 149 -19.70 -7.43 20.81
CA PRO A 149 -18.25 -7.50 20.82
C PRO A 149 -17.74 -7.45 22.27
N VAL A 150 -16.65 -8.17 22.55
CA VAL A 150 -16.02 -8.16 23.89
C VAL A 150 -15.48 -6.78 24.23
N HIS A 151 -15.15 -5.98 23.25
CA HIS A 151 -14.87 -4.55 23.30
C HIS A 151 -15.14 -3.92 21.92
N THR A 152 -15.36 -2.63 21.87
CA THR A 152 -15.43 -1.90 20.59
C THR A 152 -14.07 -1.99 19.90
N PRO A 153 -14.01 -2.33 18.59
CA PRO A 153 -12.73 -2.37 17.88
C PRO A 153 -11.92 -1.08 18.09
N THR A 154 -10.62 -1.23 18.30
CA THR A 154 -9.69 -0.13 18.52
C THR A 154 -9.06 0.36 17.22
N MET A 155 -8.47 1.55 17.24
CA MET A 155 -7.71 2.09 16.12
C MET A 155 -6.52 1.19 15.76
N ALA A 156 -5.80 0.63 16.76
CA ALA A 156 -4.72 -0.32 16.51
C ALA A 156 -5.22 -1.57 15.79
N GLU A 157 -6.35 -2.15 16.22
CA GLU A 157 -6.94 -3.32 15.57
C GLU A 157 -7.39 -3.02 14.14
N LEU A 158 -7.85 -1.79 13.88
CA LEU A 158 -8.17 -1.33 12.53
C LEU A 158 -6.91 -1.28 11.63
N MET A 159 -5.79 -0.74 12.15
CA MET A 159 -4.51 -0.67 11.45
C MET A 159 -3.89 -2.05 11.20
N MET A 160 -4.26 -3.04 12.02
CA MET A 160 -3.69 -4.39 11.98
C MET A 160 -4.55 -5.44 11.29
N HIS A 161 -5.70 -5.10 10.70
CA HIS A 161 -6.66 -6.08 10.19
C HIS A 161 -7.23 -7.06 11.24
N THR A 162 -7.25 -6.66 12.50
CA THR A 162 -7.80 -7.48 13.60
C THR A 162 -9.10 -6.92 14.20
N ALA A 163 -9.66 -5.88 13.60
CA ALA A 163 -10.90 -5.23 14.05
C ALA A 163 -12.18 -6.07 13.85
N GLY A 164 -12.07 -7.21 13.13
CA GLY A 164 -13.20 -8.11 12.85
C GLY A 164 -13.95 -7.82 11.54
N PHE A 165 -13.55 -6.83 10.75
CA PHE A 165 -14.07 -6.61 9.39
C PHE A 165 -13.58 -7.68 8.41
N THR A 166 -14.22 -7.79 7.24
CA THR A 166 -13.79 -8.61 6.10
C THR A 166 -13.76 -7.77 4.81
N TYR A 167 -13.31 -8.35 3.71
CA TYR A 167 -13.50 -7.82 2.35
C TYR A 167 -14.74 -8.41 1.67
N GLY A 168 -15.26 -9.54 2.17
CA GLY A 168 -16.34 -10.27 1.51
C GLY A 168 -15.91 -11.10 0.30
N VAL A 169 -14.60 -11.15 -0.04
CA VAL A 169 -14.10 -11.84 -1.26
C VAL A 169 -13.10 -12.95 -0.97
N PHE A 170 -12.58 -13.05 0.25
CA PHE A 170 -11.62 -14.09 0.65
C PHE A 170 -12.25 -15.23 1.44
N GLY A 171 -13.55 -15.14 1.75
CA GLY A 171 -14.35 -16.14 2.45
C GLY A 171 -15.73 -16.29 1.82
N ASP A 172 -16.51 -17.22 2.35
CA ASP A 172 -17.89 -17.53 1.91
C ASP A 172 -18.91 -17.50 3.06
N SER A 173 -18.53 -16.92 4.20
CA SER A 173 -19.39 -16.79 5.37
C SER A 173 -20.67 -16.01 5.06
N PRO A 174 -21.72 -16.12 5.87
CA PRO A 174 -22.89 -15.27 5.75
C PRO A 174 -22.55 -13.78 5.80
N VAL A 175 -21.52 -13.38 6.55
CA VAL A 175 -21.05 -12.00 6.63
C VAL A 175 -20.40 -11.57 5.30
N ASP A 176 -19.54 -12.42 4.69
CA ASP A 176 -18.96 -12.14 3.38
C ASP A 176 -20.04 -11.93 2.31
N LYS A 177 -21.09 -12.76 2.34
CA LYS A 177 -22.25 -12.62 1.44
C LYS A 177 -23.04 -11.32 1.66
N MET A 178 -23.07 -10.79 2.89
CA MET A 178 -23.66 -9.48 3.17
C MET A 178 -22.83 -8.35 2.55
N TYR A 179 -21.50 -8.41 2.63
CA TYR A 179 -20.62 -7.45 1.95
C TYR A 179 -20.87 -7.42 0.44
N GLN A 180 -20.96 -8.60 -0.18
CA GLN A 180 -21.25 -8.73 -1.61
C GLN A 180 -22.64 -8.21 -1.97
N SER A 181 -23.69 -8.67 -1.27
CA SER A 181 -25.09 -8.33 -1.59
C SER A 181 -25.43 -6.85 -1.35
N GLN A 182 -24.75 -6.20 -0.38
CA GLN A 182 -24.90 -4.77 -0.14
C GLN A 182 -23.94 -3.91 -0.99
N GLY A 183 -23.08 -4.52 -1.78
CA GLY A 183 -22.12 -3.82 -2.63
C GLY A 183 -21.22 -2.90 -1.82
N VAL A 184 -20.56 -3.41 -0.78
CA VAL A 184 -19.71 -2.60 0.10
C VAL A 184 -18.54 -2.01 -0.69
N LEU A 185 -17.90 -2.80 -1.56
CA LEU A 185 -16.78 -2.34 -2.38
C LEU A 185 -17.19 -1.43 -3.55
N GLU A 186 -18.48 -1.45 -3.93
CA GLU A 186 -19.09 -0.60 -4.95
C GLU A 186 -19.82 0.62 -4.34
N SER A 187 -19.45 1.01 -3.13
CA SER A 187 -20.03 2.17 -2.46
C SER A 187 -19.77 3.46 -3.23
N LYS A 188 -20.71 4.40 -3.16
CA LYS A 188 -20.67 5.65 -3.91
C LYS A 188 -19.79 6.72 -3.26
N SER A 189 -19.45 6.54 -1.99
CA SER A 189 -18.56 7.40 -1.20
C SER A 189 -18.07 6.61 0.01
N LEU A 190 -17.05 7.13 0.70
CA LEU A 190 -16.60 6.55 1.97
C LEU A 190 -17.72 6.58 3.03
N GLN A 191 -18.55 7.63 3.08
CA GLN A 191 -19.72 7.68 3.98
C GLN A 191 -20.75 6.59 3.63
N ASP A 192 -21.06 6.37 2.34
CA ASP A 192 -21.98 5.29 1.91
C ASP A 192 -21.46 3.92 2.34
N MET A 193 -20.14 3.70 2.29
CA MET A 193 -19.52 2.48 2.80
C MET A 193 -19.72 2.33 4.31
N ILE A 194 -19.50 3.38 5.10
CA ILE A 194 -19.75 3.36 6.55
C ILE A 194 -21.22 3.07 6.85
N ASP A 195 -22.15 3.68 6.10
CA ASP A 195 -23.59 3.47 6.27
C ASP A 195 -24.04 2.05 5.98
N LYS A 196 -23.34 1.34 5.08
CA LYS A 196 -23.55 -0.09 4.83
C LYS A 196 -22.94 -0.94 5.95
N LEU A 197 -21.67 -0.67 6.28
CA LEU A 197 -20.91 -1.43 7.28
C LEU A 197 -21.57 -1.44 8.66
N LYS A 198 -22.19 -0.34 9.10
CA LYS A 198 -22.87 -0.28 10.42
C LYS A 198 -24.00 -1.31 10.57
N ASN A 199 -24.53 -1.83 9.46
CA ASN A 199 -25.61 -2.82 9.44
C ASN A 199 -25.13 -4.26 9.23
N ILE A 200 -23.82 -4.47 9.05
CA ILE A 200 -23.21 -5.77 8.84
C ILE A 200 -22.41 -6.13 10.11
N PRO A 201 -22.61 -7.34 10.70
CA PRO A 201 -21.84 -7.72 11.86
C PRO A 201 -20.36 -7.90 11.53
N LEU A 202 -19.50 -7.70 12.51
CA LEU A 202 -18.11 -8.12 12.45
C LEU A 202 -18.05 -9.64 12.24
N LEU A 203 -17.10 -10.11 11.44
CA LEU A 203 -16.95 -11.53 11.16
C LEU A 203 -16.44 -12.30 12.37
N TYR A 204 -15.55 -11.68 13.16
CA TYR A 204 -14.99 -12.25 14.39
C TYR A 204 -14.90 -11.20 15.49
N GLN A 205 -14.73 -11.67 16.71
CA GLN A 205 -14.44 -10.81 17.86
C GLN A 205 -13.15 -10.00 17.60
N PRO A 206 -13.14 -8.69 17.89
CA PRO A 206 -11.96 -7.84 17.76
C PRO A 206 -10.74 -8.44 18.47
N GLY A 207 -9.58 -8.36 17.86
CA GLY A 207 -8.30 -8.85 18.39
C GLY A 207 -8.10 -10.38 18.31
N THR A 208 -9.06 -11.17 17.79
CA THR A 208 -8.99 -12.64 17.85
C THR A 208 -8.48 -13.31 16.59
N ARG A 209 -8.54 -12.60 15.43
CA ARG A 209 -8.10 -13.12 14.14
C ARG A 209 -7.54 -11.99 13.29
N TRP A 210 -6.56 -12.33 12.47
CA TRP A 210 -6.13 -11.47 11.39
C TRP A 210 -7.00 -11.75 10.16
N VAL A 211 -7.78 -10.77 9.74
CA VAL A 211 -8.67 -10.88 8.58
C VAL A 211 -8.42 -9.71 7.65
N TYR A 212 -7.85 -9.99 6.48
CA TYR A 212 -7.65 -8.97 5.45
C TYR A 212 -8.99 -8.35 5.04
N SER A 213 -9.12 -7.04 5.13
CA SER A 213 -10.43 -6.41 5.20
C SER A 213 -10.45 -4.99 4.64
N VAL A 214 -11.63 -4.39 4.57
CA VAL A 214 -11.86 -2.98 4.22
C VAL A 214 -11.35 -1.99 5.28
N SER A 215 -10.54 -2.44 6.24
CA SER A 215 -10.03 -1.58 7.32
C SER A 215 -9.34 -0.32 6.81
N MET A 216 -8.58 -0.39 5.71
CA MET A 216 -7.89 0.78 5.14
C MET A 216 -8.84 1.72 4.41
N ASP A 217 -9.96 1.24 3.91
CA ASP A 217 -11.02 2.10 3.37
C ASP A 217 -11.72 2.86 4.52
N VAL A 218 -11.94 2.17 5.66
CA VAL A 218 -12.42 2.81 6.89
C VAL A 218 -11.41 3.83 7.43
N GLN A 219 -10.11 3.54 7.36
CA GLN A 219 -9.06 4.51 7.69
C GLN A 219 -9.11 5.73 6.76
N GLY A 220 -9.31 5.52 5.45
CA GLY A 220 -9.51 6.63 4.50
C GLY A 220 -10.64 7.57 4.92
N TYR A 221 -11.75 7.01 5.40
CA TYR A 221 -12.84 7.80 5.98
C TYR A 221 -12.40 8.57 7.24
N ILE A 222 -11.63 7.93 8.13
CA ILE A 222 -11.10 8.58 9.34
C ILE A 222 -10.14 9.72 8.97
N VAL A 223 -9.30 9.54 7.95
CA VAL A 223 -8.43 10.62 7.43
C VAL A 223 -9.27 11.83 7.04
N GLU A 224 -10.35 11.63 6.25
CA GLU A 224 -11.24 12.73 5.87
C GLU A 224 -11.90 13.42 7.08
N LYS A 225 -12.36 12.64 8.05
CA LYS A 225 -13.02 13.18 9.26
C LYS A 225 -12.07 13.98 10.14
N LEU A 226 -10.84 13.52 10.31
CA LEU A 226 -9.87 14.16 11.22
C LEU A 226 -9.15 15.35 10.59
N SER A 227 -8.94 15.31 9.26
CA SER A 227 -8.26 16.37 8.53
C SER A 227 -9.19 17.47 8.01
N GLY A 228 -10.43 17.11 7.70
CA GLY A 228 -11.38 17.98 6.98
C GLY A 228 -11.08 18.10 5.48
N GLN A 229 -10.13 17.32 4.95
CA GLN A 229 -9.77 17.23 3.53
C GLN A 229 -10.32 15.94 2.92
N THR A 230 -10.47 15.87 1.60
CA THR A 230 -10.68 14.58 0.93
C THR A 230 -9.43 13.71 1.06
N LEU A 231 -9.57 12.38 1.04
CA LEU A 231 -8.44 11.47 1.11
C LEU A 231 -7.40 11.74 0.01
N PRO A 232 -7.79 11.95 -1.27
CA PRO A 232 -6.84 12.32 -2.33
C PRO A 232 -6.10 13.62 -2.06
N ASP A 233 -6.80 14.68 -1.60
CA ASP A 233 -6.18 15.99 -1.32
C ASP A 233 -5.22 15.87 -0.14
N PHE A 234 -5.63 15.19 0.94
CA PHE A 234 -4.75 14.99 2.09
C PHE A 234 -3.46 14.26 1.71
N MET A 235 -3.55 13.14 0.96
CA MET A 235 -2.38 12.39 0.53
C MET A 235 -1.51 13.21 -0.44
N HIS A 236 -2.12 13.99 -1.33
CA HIS A 236 -1.39 14.88 -2.23
C HIS A 236 -0.58 15.92 -1.44
N ASP A 237 -1.22 16.63 -0.52
CA ASP A 237 -0.61 17.76 0.18
C ASP A 237 0.44 17.33 1.19
N HIS A 238 0.23 16.18 1.84
CA HIS A 238 1.08 15.74 2.95
C HIS A 238 2.09 14.64 2.58
N ILE A 239 1.90 13.92 1.46
CA ILE A 239 2.75 12.80 1.05
C ILE A 239 3.30 13.01 -0.37
N PHE A 240 2.42 13.06 -1.39
CA PHE A 240 2.86 13.03 -2.79
C PHE A 240 3.59 14.30 -3.21
N GLY A 241 3.03 15.47 -2.93
CA GLY A 241 3.63 16.76 -3.22
C GLY A 241 5.00 16.93 -2.55
N PRO A 242 5.10 16.80 -1.22
CA PRO A 242 6.37 16.88 -0.51
C PRO A 242 7.42 15.88 -0.99
N LEU A 243 7.04 14.64 -1.31
CA LEU A 243 7.96 13.63 -1.83
C LEU A 243 8.23 13.76 -3.34
N GLY A 244 7.53 14.64 -4.07
CA GLY A 244 7.65 14.77 -5.52
C GLY A 244 7.17 13.54 -6.30
N MET A 245 6.14 12.85 -5.82
CA MET A 245 5.48 11.69 -6.45
C MET A 245 4.44 12.18 -7.45
N THR A 246 4.89 12.70 -8.57
CA THR A 246 4.04 13.44 -9.52
C THR A 246 3.11 12.56 -10.36
N ASP A 247 3.36 11.26 -10.40
CA ASP A 247 2.57 10.26 -11.16
C ASP A 247 1.75 9.34 -10.23
N THR A 248 1.61 9.73 -8.95
CA THR A 248 0.88 8.97 -7.94
C THR A 248 -0.41 9.69 -7.55
N GLY A 249 -1.51 8.92 -7.45
CA GLY A 249 -2.80 9.48 -7.07
C GLY A 249 -3.95 8.49 -7.29
N PHE A 250 -5.18 8.99 -7.27
CA PHE A 250 -6.41 8.19 -7.47
C PHE A 250 -6.96 8.27 -8.90
N SER A 251 -6.27 8.95 -9.80
CA SER A 251 -6.62 9.06 -11.22
C SER A 251 -5.37 9.30 -12.06
N VAL A 252 -5.47 9.09 -13.36
CA VAL A 252 -4.44 9.39 -14.34
C VAL A 252 -4.91 10.56 -15.21
N PRO A 253 -4.26 11.72 -15.18
CA PRO A 253 -4.62 12.86 -15.99
C PRO A 253 -4.57 12.55 -17.50
N PRO A 254 -5.37 13.23 -18.34
CA PRO A 254 -5.46 12.94 -19.78
C PRO A 254 -4.12 12.92 -20.51
N GLU A 255 -3.22 13.84 -20.19
CA GLU A 255 -1.89 13.94 -20.77
C GLU A 255 -0.95 12.78 -20.41
N LYS A 256 -1.29 12.01 -19.34
CA LYS A 256 -0.52 10.86 -18.86
C LYS A 256 -1.15 9.51 -19.24
N GLN A 257 -2.35 9.49 -19.81
CA GLN A 257 -3.09 8.26 -20.16
C GLN A 257 -2.30 7.35 -21.10
N SER A 258 -1.48 7.91 -22.00
CA SER A 258 -0.61 7.14 -22.90
C SER A 258 0.46 6.30 -22.18
N ARG A 259 0.74 6.59 -20.91
CA ARG A 259 1.69 5.87 -20.05
C ARG A 259 1.00 4.81 -19.19
N PHE A 260 -0.34 4.79 -19.13
CA PHE A 260 -1.09 3.90 -18.27
C PHE A 260 -1.15 2.49 -18.83
N ALA A 261 -0.76 1.49 -18.03
CA ALA A 261 -0.71 0.10 -18.47
C ALA A 261 -2.10 -0.55 -18.50
N THR A 262 -2.31 -1.40 -19.51
CA THR A 262 -3.49 -2.24 -19.61
C THR A 262 -3.46 -3.33 -18.54
N LEU A 263 -4.57 -3.52 -17.83
CA LEU A 263 -4.73 -4.58 -16.85
C LEU A 263 -5.16 -5.86 -17.54
N TYR A 264 -4.50 -6.97 -17.22
CA TYR A 264 -4.78 -8.30 -17.74
C TYR A 264 -5.31 -9.22 -16.64
N GLY A 265 -6.25 -10.07 -17.02
CA GLY A 265 -6.60 -11.30 -16.33
C GLY A 265 -6.19 -12.52 -17.11
N GLU A 266 -6.53 -13.71 -16.64
CA GLU A 266 -6.32 -14.96 -17.34
C GLU A 266 -7.65 -15.57 -17.80
N ASN A 267 -7.65 -16.15 -19.00
CA ASN A 267 -8.74 -17.00 -19.46
C ASN A 267 -8.55 -18.44 -18.92
N ASN A 268 -9.52 -19.31 -19.21
CA ASN A 268 -9.49 -20.73 -18.79
C ASN A 268 -8.33 -21.54 -19.36
N LYS A 269 -7.53 -20.98 -20.29
CA LYS A 269 -6.33 -21.61 -20.87
C LYS A 269 -5.03 -21.04 -20.27
N GLY A 270 -5.13 -20.13 -19.32
CA GLY A 270 -3.97 -19.41 -18.75
C GLY A 270 -3.40 -18.33 -19.66
N GLU A 271 -4.13 -17.89 -20.68
CA GLU A 271 -3.68 -16.83 -21.57
C GLU A 271 -4.08 -15.46 -21.04
N LEU A 272 -3.21 -14.47 -21.16
CA LEU A 272 -3.48 -13.08 -20.75
C LEU A 272 -4.56 -12.46 -21.66
N VAL A 273 -5.63 -11.98 -21.04
CA VAL A 273 -6.71 -11.25 -21.70
C VAL A 273 -6.88 -9.88 -21.05
N PRO A 274 -7.04 -8.80 -21.85
CA PRO A 274 -7.24 -7.48 -21.28
C PRO A 274 -8.59 -7.41 -20.56
N LEU A 275 -8.61 -6.80 -19.39
CA LEU A 275 -9.84 -6.54 -18.66
C LEU A 275 -10.47 -5.22 -19.12
N PRO A 276 -11.80 -5.17 -19.28
CA PRO A 276 -12.49 -3.96 -19.69
C PRO A 276 -12.37 -2.87 -18.62
N VAL A 277 -12.36 -1.61 -19.03
CA VAL A 277 -12.43 -0.47 -18.12
C VAL A 277 -13.71 -0.54 -17.29
N GLY A 278 -13.62 -0.29 -16.01
CA GLY A 278 -14.69 -0.49 -15.02
C GLY A 278 -14.53 -1.82 -14.27
N GLY A 279 -15.44 -2.11 -13.36
CA GLY A 279 -15.32 -3.27 -12.46
C GLY A 279 -13.96 -3.31 -11.76
N LEU A 280 -13.31 -4.48 -11.77
CA LEU A 280 -11.98 -4.66 -11.15
C LEU A 280 -10.88 -3.79 -11.79
N ALA A 281 -10.98 -3.46 -13.08
CA ALA A 281 -9.99 -2.60 -13.75
C ALA A 281 -10.13 -1.12 -13.36
N GLY A 282 -11.27 -0.72 -12.77
CA GLY A 282 -11.56 0.66 -12.41
C GLY A 282 -11.64 1.62 -13.61
N ASP A 283 -12.14 2.82 -13.36
CA ASP A 283 -12.03 3.96 -14.28
C ASP A 283 -11.16 5.04 -13.65
N TYR A 284 -9.91 5.07 -14.06
CA TYR A 284 -8.90 6.02 -13.56
C TYR A 284 -8.80 7.31 -14.40
N SER A 285 -9.76 7.56 -15.33
CA SER A 285 -9.81 8.82 -16.09
C SER A 285 -10.20 10.03 -15.24
N LYS A 286 -10.75 9.78 -14.05
CA LYS A 286 -11.18 10.80 -13.08
C LYS A 286 -10.98 10.31 -11.65
N VAL A 287 -10.92 11.24 -10.71
CA VAL A 287 -10.91 10.89 -9.28
C VAL A 287 -12.23 10.21 -8.93
N PRO A 288 -12.19 9.03 -8.29
CA PRO A 288 -13.40 8.31 -7.92
C PRO A 288 -14.14 9.03 -6.78
N THR A 289 -15.46 8.89 -6.73
CA THR A 289 -16.29 9.45 -5.65
C THR A 289 -16.09 8.68 -4.33
N MET A 290 -15.61 7.42 -4.40
CA MET A 290 -15.14 6.62 -3.28
C MET A 290 -13.64 6.33 -3.47
N PRO A 291 -12.76 7.21 -2.99
CA PRO A 291 -11.32 6.97 -3.06
C PRO A 291 -10.94 5.86 -2.07
N SER A 292 -10.67 4.65 -2.59
CA SER A 292 -10.34 3.50 -1.74
C SER A 292 -8.96 3.64 -1.12
N GLY A 293 -8.89 3.77 0.21
CA GLY A 293 -7.63 3.70 0.98
C GLY A 293 -7.01 2.30 0.98
N GLY A 294 -7.81 1.28 0.64
CA GLY A 294 -7.37 -0.11 0.55
C GLY A 294 -6.78 -0.49 -0.81
N GLY A 295 -7.04 0.26 -1.90
CA GLY A 295 -6.63 -0.21 -3.22
C GLY A 295 -6.82 0.75 -4.40
N GLY A 296 -7.16 2.00 -4.15
CA GLY A 296 -7.62 2.91 -5.20
C GLY A 296 -6.56 3.70 -5.96
N MET A 297 -5.26 3.51 -5.69
CA MET A 297 -4.22 4.36 -6.25
C MET A 297 -3.56 3.80 -7.52
N VAL A 298 -2.97 4.73 -8.25
CA VAL A 298 -1.99 4.49 -9.31
C VAL A 298 -0.64 5.08 -8.91
N SER A 299 0.45 4.51 -9.46
CA SER A 299 1.80 5.02 -9.26
C SER A 299 2.76 4.55 -10.36
N THR A 300 3.99 5.02 -10.34
CA THR A 300 5.14 4.49 -11.08
C THR A 300 6.13 3.82 -10.12
N ALA A 301 7.02 2.98 -10.63
CA ALA A 301 8.07 2.39 -9.81
C ALA A 301 8.97 3.46 -9.15
N GLN A 302 9.24 4.55 -9.86
CA GLN A 302 10.08 5.63 -9.34
C GLN A 302 9.40 6.45 -8.23
N ASP A 303 8.11 6.76 -8.38
CA ASP A 303 7.37 7.45 -7.33
C ASP A 303 7.25 6.57 -6.08
N TYR A 304 6.93 5.28 -6.28
CA TYR A 304 6.81 4.36 -5.15
C TYR A 304 8.16 4.11 -4.45
N LEU A 305 9.29 4.12 -5.20
CA LEU A 305 10.63 4.11 -4.59
C LEU A 305 10.83 5.32 -3.66
N ARG A 306 10.38 6.52 -4.04
CA ARG A 306 10.50 7.72 -3.19
C ARG A 306 9.74 7.54 -1.86
N PHE A 307 8.55 6.95 -1.93
CA PHE A 307 7.74 6.61 -0.76
C PHE A 307 8.43 5.57 0.12
N ALA A 308 8.87 4.46 -0.46
CA ALA A 308 9.55 3.38 0.25
C ALA A 308 10.90 3.87 0.86
N GLN A 309 11.71 4.60 0.09
CA GLN A 309 12.95 5.17 0.60
C GLN A 309 12.72 6.16 1.75
N MET A 310 11.63 6.95 1.70
CA MET A 310 11.25 7.82 2.81
C MET A 310 11.01 7.01 4.08
N LEU A 311 10.33 5.88 3.99
CA LEU A 311 10.12 4.98 5.13
C LEU A 311 11.44 4.37 5.61
N LEU A 312 12.26 3.82 4.69
CA LEU A 312 13.55 3.22 5.03
C LEU A 312 14.50 4.22 5.71
N ASP A 313 14.46 5.49 5.31
CA ASP A 313 15.24 6.59 5.89
C ASP A 313 14.61 7.18 7.18
N GLY A 314 13.71 6.44 7.82
CA GLY A 314 13.09 6.86 9.09
C GLY A 314 12.20 8.09 8.94
N GLY A 315 11.41 8.13 7.88
CA GLY A 315 10.34 9.10 7.65
C GLY A 315 10.77 10.39 6.96
N ALA A 316 11.93 10.42 6.31
CA ALA A 316 12.40 11.59 5.57
C ALA A 316 13.04 11.22 4.22
N LEU A 317 12.93 12.09 3.22
CA LEU A 317 13.61 11.95 1.94
C LEU A 317 14.03 13.32 1.41
N GLY A 318 15.29 13.47 0.98
CA GLY A 318 15.78 14.69 0.34
C GLY A 318 15.62 15.96 1.19
N GLY A 319 15.69 15.84 2.52
CA GLY A 319 15.50 16.94 3.47
C GLY A 319 14.05 17.24 3.85
N VAL A 320 13.07 16.55 3.23
CA VAL A 320 11.65 16.63 3.59
C VAL A 320 11.33 15.51 4.59
N ARG A 321 10.75 15.88 5.74
CA ARG A 321 10.29 14.92 6.76
C ARG A 321 8.77 14.77 6.70
N ILE A 322 8.31 13.54 6.57
CA ILE A 322 6.89 13.16 6.59
C ILE A 322 6.51 12.61 7.98
N LEU A 323 7.34 11.74 8.54
CA LEU A 323 7.13 11.11 9.86
C LEU A 323 8.41 11.18 10.69
N SER A 324 8.29 11.02 11.99
CA SER A 324 9.45 10.82 12.87
C SER A 324 10.01 9.39 12.74
N PRO A 325 11.30 9.16 13.00
CA PRO A 325 11.86 7.81 12.99
C PRO A 325 11.14 6.85 13.94
N ALA A 326 10.72 7.31 15.11
CA ALA A 326 9.99 6.49 16.08
C ALA A 326 8.61 6.07 15.56
N THR A 327 7.94 6.93 14.79
CA THR A 327 6.65 6.61 14.17
C THR A 327 6.80 5.61 13.04
N VAL A 328 7.86 5.71 12.24
CA VAL A 328 8.16 4.69 11.20
C VAL A 328 8.48 3.35 11.86
N GLU A 329 9.29 3.32 12.92
CA GLU A 329 9.58 2.10 13.68
C GLU A 329 8.29 1.49 14.26
N LEU A 330 7.40 2.31 14.83
CA LEU A 330 6.11 1.85 15.30
C LEU A 330 5.29 1.24 14.15
N MET A 331 5.22 1.91 12.99
CA MET A 331 4.45 1.44 11.84
C MET A 331 4.99 0.13 11.26
N SER A 332 6.31 -0.02 11.14
CA SER A 332 6.98 -1.15 10.51
C SER A 332 7.39 -2.28 11.47
N SER A 333 6.95 -2.23 12.72
CA SER A 333 7.15 -3.30 13.71
C SER A 333 5.97 -4.27 13.73
N ASN A 334 6.22 -5.54 14.08
CA ASN A 334 5.14 -6.51 14.24
C ASN A 334 4.33 -6.23 15.52
N HIS A 335 3.01 -6.09 15.37
CA HIS A 335 2.06 -5.85 16.47
C HIS A 335 1.15 -7.05 16.76
N LEU A 336 1.18 -8.09 15.91
CA LEU A 336 0.31 -9.24 16.13
C LEU A 336 0.76 -10.04 17.35
N ALA A 337 -0.21 -10.46 18.14
CA ALA A 337 0.02 -11.39 19.25
C ALA A 337 0.54 -12.75 18.72
N PRO A 338 1.37 -13.49 19.50
CA PRO A 338 1.97 -14.74 19.04
C PRO A 338 0.98 -15.79 18.52
N ASN A 339 -0.19 -15.90 19.13
CA ASN A 339 -1.25 -16.81 18.69
C ASN A 339 -1.85 -16.47 17.33
N LEU A 340 -1.74 -15.24 16.86
CA LEU A 340 -2.24 -14.83 15.54
C LEU A 340 -1.21 -15.08 14.42
N MET A 341 0.04 -15.41 14.75
CA MET A 341 1.12 -15.63 13.79
C MET A 341 1.32 -17.11 13.44
N THR A 342 0.32 -17.96 13.66
CA THR A 342 0.40 -19.41 13.38
C THR A 342 -0.09 -19.79 11.98
N GLY A 343 -0.75 -18.88 11.27
CA GLY A 343 -1.48 -19.15 10.02
C GLY A 343 -2.89 -19.69 10.20
N GLU A 344 -3.19 -20.25 11.36
CA GLU A 344 -4.51 -20.86 11.64
C GLU A 344 -5.64 -19.82 11.71
N PHE A 345 -5.30 -18.61 12.17
CA PHE A 345 -6.26 -17.52 12.40
C PHE A 345 -6.15 -16.39 11.37
N SER A 346 -5.61 -16.66 10.17
CA SER A 346 -5.51 -15.65 9.12
C SER A 346 -6.36 -15.98 7.90
N ILE A 347 -6.98 -14.91 7.34
CA ILE A 347 -7.78 -14.95 6.11
C ILE A 347 -7.31 -13.78 5.24
N GLY A 348 -6.83 -14.08 4.03
CA GLY A 348 -6.36 -13.06 3.12
C GLY A 348 -5.51 -13.62 1.97
N PRO A 349 -4.97 -12.75 1.10
CA PRO A 349 -4.13 -13.15 -0.02
C PRO A 349 -2.75 -13.67 0.42
N GLU A 350 -2.24 -13.15 1.53
CA GLU A 350 -1.06 -13.64 2.24
C GLU A 350 -1.46 -14.18 3.59
N VAL A 351 -1.02 -15.38 3.90
CA VAL A 351 -1.29 -16.01 5.19
C VAL A 351 -0.20 -15.61 6.17
N ILE A 352 -0.58 -14.95 7.26
CA ILE A 352 0.33 -14.68 8.38
C ILE A 352 0.83 -16.01 8.96
N ARG A 353 2.14 -16.16 9.09
CA ARG A 353 2.81 -17.40 9.46
C ARG A 353 3.95 -17.16 10.46
N PRO A 354 4.52 -18.18 11.11
CA PRO A 354 5.67 -18.01 11.96
C PRO A 354 6.80 -17.25 11.24
N GLY A 355 7.37 -16.26 11.92
CA GLY A 355 8.39 -15.36 11.38
C GLY A 355 7.85 -14.17 10.59
N MET A 356 6.58 -14.19 10.20
CA MET A 356 5.87 -13.10 9.55
C MET A 356 4.74 -12.59 10.44
N GLY A 357 4.59 -11.28 10.52
CA GLY A 357 3.55 -10.60 11.28
C GLY A 357 3.00 -9.41 10.51
N TRP A 358 2.33 -8.51 11.22
CA TRP A 358 1.73 -7.31 10.64
C TRP A 358 2.04 -6.10 11.52
N GLY A 359 2.49 -5.03 10.87
CA GLY A 359 2.65 -3.72 11.48
C GLY A 359 1.37 -2.88 11.36
N TYR A 360 1.50 -1.59 11.18
CA TYR A 360 0.39 -0.73 10.78
C TYR A 360 0.39 -0.60 9.26
N ASP A 361 -0.54 -1.31 8.62
CA ASP A 361 -0.80 -1.35 7.18
C ASP A 361 0.31 -1.93 6.28
N CYS A 362 1.23 -2.72 6.86
CA CYS A 362 2.23 -3.49 6.12
C CYS A 362 2.53 -4.83 6.80
N ALA A 363 2.95 -5.82 6.01
CA ALA A 363 3.50 -7.06 6.52
C ALA A 363 4.93 -6.86 7.01
N VAL A 364 5.35 -7.61 8.02
CA VAL A 364 6.70 -7.51 8.62
C VAL A 364 7.31 -8.90 8.77
N LEU A 365 8.49 -9.11 8.19
CA LEU A 365 9.32 -10.30 8.41
C LEU A 365 10.23 -10.07 9.62
N TRP A 366 9.69 -10.32 10.80
CA TRP A 366 10.39 -10.11 12.08
C TRP A 366 11.41 -11.21 12.39
N ASP A 367 11.24 -12.41 11.82
CA ASP A 367 12.20 -13.53 11.85
C ASP A 367 12.20 -14.23 10.48
N PRO A 368 12.97 -13.71 9.49
CA PRO A 368 12.95 -14.22 8.13
C PRO A 368 13.32 -15.70 8.01
N PRO A 369 14.35 -16.24 8.73
CA PRO A 369 14.63 -17.68 8.70
C PRO A 369 13.45 -18.54 9.13
N LEU A 370 12.70 -18.14 10.17
CA LEU A 370 11.50 -18.85 10.62
C LEU A 370 10.38 -18.78 9.59
N ALA A 371 10.32 -17.70 8.79
CA ALA A 371 9.38 -17.55 7.69
C ALA A 371 9.84 -18.23 6.39
N ASN A 372 11.01 -18.87 6.37
CA ASN A 372 11.69 -19.41 5.18
C ASN A 372 12.01 -18.35 4.11
N GLU A 373 12.40 -17.13 4.55
CA GLU A 373 12.71 -16.00 3.68
C GLU A 373 14.19 -15.63 3.73
N ILE A 374 14.72 -15.15 2.60
CA ILE A 374 16.14 -14.79 2.44
C ILE A 374 16.45 -13.32 2.81
N VAL A 375 15.45 -12.53 3.09
CA VAL A 375 15.55 -11.08 3.34
C VAL A 375 16.16 -10.77 4.72
N GLY A 376 16.48 -9.51 4.98
CA GLY A 376 16.94 -9.06 6.29
C GLY A 376 15.83 -9.04 7.36
N LYS A 377 16.22 -9.11 8.62
CA LYS A 377 15.28 -9.00 9.74
C LYS A 377 14.63 -7.61 9.75
N GLY A 378 13.33 -7.58 9.97
CA GLY A 378 12.55 -6.36 10.00
C GLY A 378 12.14 -5.87 8.61
N THR A 379 12.36 -6.67 7.55
CA THR A 379 11.84 -6.35 6.22
C THR A 379 10.33 -6.19 6.28
N PHE A 380 9.85 -5.04 5.81
CA PHE A 380 8.42 -4.77 5.67
C PHE A 380 8.06 -4.60 4.20
N PHE A 381 6.84 -5.02 3.86
CA PHE A 381 6.45 -5.13 2.46
C PHE A 381 4.94 -5.17 2.30
N TRP A 382 4.48 -5.02 1.09
CA TRP A 382 3.16 -5.44 0.65
C TRP A 382 3.11 -5.59 -0.87
N LEU A 383 1.98 -6.11 -1.34
CA LEU A 383 1.73 -6.38 -2.75
C LEU A 383 0.36 -5.88 -3.20
N GLY A 384 0.18 -5.67 -4.48
CA GLY A 384 -1.08 -5.29 -5.12
C GLY A 384 -1.70 -6.45 -5.89
N ALA A 385 -3.03 -6.48 -5.98
CA ALA A 385 -3.76 -7.53 -6.68
C ALA A 385 -3.42 -7.66 -8.18
N ALA A 386 -2.77 -6.64 -8.77
CA ALA A 386 -2.24 -6.70 -10.13
C ALA A 386 -0.77 -7.10 -10.21
N ASP A 387 -0.28 -7.84 -9.23
CA ASP A 387 1.10 -8.33 -9.16
C ASP A 387 2.14 -7.18 -9.08
N THR A 388 1.77 -6.07 -8.46
CA THR A 388 2.70 -5.02 -8.05
C THR A 388 3.22 -5.33 -6.64
N TRP A 389 4.49 -5.03 -6.35
CA TRP A 389 5.07 -5.32 -5.02
C TRP A 389 6.21 -4.37 -4.67
N PHE A 390 6.49 -4.27 -3.38
CA PHE A 390 7.69 -3.64 -2.87
C PHE A 390 8.14 -4.34 -1.59
N TRP A 391 9.42 -4.18 -1.24
CA TRP A 391 9.90 -4.41 0.11
C TRP A 391 10.99 -3.42 0.48
N ASP A 392 11.02 -3.09 1.75
CA ASP A 392 12.06 -2.34 2.42
C ASP A 392 12.80 -3.27 3.39
N ASP A 393 14.09 -3.39 3.21
CA ASP A 393 14.97 -4.22 4.07
C ASP A 393 15.90 -3.31 4.88
N PRO A 394 15.51 -2.94 6.12
CA PRO A 394 16.31 -2.06 6.97
C PRO A 394 17.64 -2.71 7.41
N THR A 395 17.72 -4.04 7.42
CA THR A 395 18.96 -4.75 7.73
C THR A 395 20.01 -4.58 6.66
N ASN A 396 19.61 -4.57 5.38
CA ASN A 396 20.54 -4.42 4.24
C ASN A 396 20.52 -3.02 3.62
N ASP A 397 19.71 -2.10 4.17
CA ASP A 397 19.50 -0.75 3.66
C ASP A 397 19.12 -0.76 2.16
N LEU A 398 18.05 -1.52 1.85
CA LEU A 398 17.67 -1.88 0.50
C LEU A 398 16.17 -1.66 0.28
N VAL A 399 15.81 -1.08 -0.86
CA VAL A 399 14.45 -0.98 -1.38
C VAL A 399 14.37 -1.70 -2.71
N PHE A 400 13.32 -2.49 -2.88
CA PHE A 400 12.95 -3.05 -4.18
C PHE A 400 11.50 -2.72 -4.50
N VAL A 401 11.25 -2.35 -5.76
CA VAL A 401 9.91 -2.10 -6.29
C VAL A 401 9.74 -2.87 -7.59
N GLY A 402 8.66 -3.62 -7.70
CA GLY A 402 8.27 -4.31 -8.93
C GLY A 402 6.84 -3.94 -9.33
N MET A 403 6.64 -3.69 -10.62
CA MET A 403 5.36 -3.24 -11.15
C MET A 403 4.98 -4.02 -12.41
N THR A 404 3.83 -4.66 -12.39
CA THR A 404 3.20 -5.28 -13.55
C THR A 404 1.69 -5.06 -13.51
N GLN A 405 0.94 -5.54 -14.49
CA GLN A 405 -0.52 -5.37 -14.54
C GLN A 405 -1.20 -6.68 -14.93
N ARG A 406 -1.04 -7.69 -14.06
CA ARG A 406 -1.71 -8.98 -14.18
C ARG A 406 -2.44 -9.27 -12.87
N LEU A 407 -3.77 -9.46 -12.90
CA LEU A 407 -4.51 -9.90 -11.73
C LEU A 407 -4.02 -11.28 -11.28
N LEU A 408 -3.74 -11.41 -9.99
CA LEU A 408 -3.34 -12.68 -9.37
C LEU A 408 -4.39 -13.75 -9.65
N GLY A 409 -3.95 -14.89 -10.16
CA GLY A 409 -4.76 -16.08 -10.44
C GLY A 409 -4.21 -17.32 -9.73
N ALA A 410 -5.00 -18.41 -9.73
CA ALA A 410 -4.69 -19.63 -8.97
C ALA A 410 -3.44 -20.40 -9.48
N HIS A 411 -2.95 -20.12 -10.70
CA HIS A 411 -1.91 -20.91 -11.36
C HIS A 411 -0.63 -20.11 -11.67
N GLN A 412 -0.47 -18.94 -11.07
CA GLN A 412 0.62 -18.04 -11.45
C GLN A 412 1.77 -18.10 -10.45
N PRO A 413 3.03 -17.99 -10.94
CA PRO A 413 4.13 -17.78 -10.02
C PRO A 413 3.94 -16.43 -9.31
N ASN A 414 4.21 -16.39 -8.00
CA ASN A 414 4.32 -15.15 -7.26
C ASN A 414 5.61 -14.44 -7.68
N VAL A 415 5.50 -13.39 -8.51
CA VAL A 415 6.65 -12.67 -9.07
C VAL A 415 7.49 -11.99 -7.99
N GLU A 416 6.84 -11.57 -6.90
CA GLU A 416 7.53 -11.02 -5.74
C GLU A 416 8.50 -12.06 -5.14
N GLN A 417 8.04 -13.28 -4.86
CA GLN A 417 8.88 -14.36 -4.35
C GLN A 417 9.95 -14.78 -5.35
N LEU A 418 9.64 -14.82 -6.66
CA LEU A 418 10.62 -15.11 -7.71
C LEU A 418 11.74 -14.07 -7.80
N SER A 419 11.47 -12.81 -7.44
CA SER A 419 12.45 -11.71 -7.52
C SER A 419 13.42 -11.68 -6.34
N ARG A 420 13.05 -12.18 -5.15
CA ARG A 420 13.88 -12.12 -3.94
C ARG A 420 15.21 -12.87 -4.07
N PRO A 421 15.27 -14.18 -4.45
CA PRO A 421 16.55 -14.88 -4.52
C PRO A 421 17.55 -14.26 -5.51
N PRO A 422 17.17 -13.84 -6.74
CA PRO A 422 18.12 -13.20 -7.65
C PRO A 422 18.59 -11.81 -7.19
N VAL A 423 17.80 -11.07 -6.40
CA VAL A 423 18.26 -9.83 -5.77
C VAL A 423 19.28 -10.12 -4.68
N TYR A 424 18.95 -10.96 -3.70
CA TYR A 424 19.84 -11.20 -2.55
C TYR A 424 21.10 -11.99 -2.91
N GLN A 425 21.08 -12.88 -3.91
CA GLN A 425 22.31 -13.56 -4.36
C GLN A 425 23.29 -12.60 -5.06
N ALA A 426 22.81 -11.46 -5.55
CA ALA A 426 23.65 -10.44 -6.14
C ALA A 426 24.26 -9.48 -5.09
N LEU A 427 23.75 -9.48 -3.86
CA LEU A 427 24.30 -8.75 -2.74
C LEU A 427 25.53 -9.49 -2.19
N ILE A 428 26.76 -8.98 -2.52
CA ILE A 428 28.02 -9.64 -2.21
C ILE A 428 28.79 -8.98 -1.06
N LYS A 429 28.38 -7.78 -0.64
CA LYS A 429 28.92 -7.14 0.55
C LYS A 429 27.78 -6.87 1.53
N PRO A 430 27.81 -7.47 2.72
CA PRO A 430 26.89 -7.10 3.79
C PRO A 430 27.12 -5.64 4.18
N ARG A 431 26.41 -5.14 5.20
CA ARG A 431 26.54 -3.75 5.67
C ARG A 431 27.99 -3.28 5.71
N MET A 432 28.24 -2.15 5.05
CA MET A 432 29.49 -1.38 5.23
C MET A 432 29.31 -0.43 6.40
#